data_c0d4503704da39b74a2b6f67e577bde4
#
_entry.id   c0d4503704da39b74a2b6f67e577bde4
#
_cell.length_a   1.000
_cell.length_b   1.000
_cell.length_c   1.000
_cell.angle_alpha   90.00
_cell.angle_beta   90.00
_cell.angle_gamma   90.00
#
_symmetry.space_group_name_H-M   'P 1'
#
loop_
_entity.id
_entity.type
_entity.pdbx_description
1 polymer ?
#
loop_
_entity_poly.entity_id
_entity_poly.type
_entity_poly.pdbx_seq_one_letter_code
_entity_poly.pdbx_strand_id
1 'polypeptide(L)'
;MTRFIWSPQTSRMLFCATVIIMCAAAAQAEEKIHELKASPTTVHRGFFDASLKPVLTIDSGDIVRLWTTTGNPRYFENLGAPKDKIPPELYAAFEGAPGEGRDDHTLNGPIAVRGAEMGDTVEIRIRSVELWLPIGAMSFRANRGTLPEDFPYSRDRVFFFDPGKKEFEFVPNVVVPAKPFWGVIGVAPPASMGRVPSGPPNVFGGNMDNHDLQPGTSLFLPVHFAGALISVGDGHGVQGNGEVGLSAMETSLRGEIQVVLHKGMSISWPRAETPTHYMTMGLHADLNEAAKIATREMINFVVSTRGLPRDDAYMLLSAAMDLRVTQIVDGTKGVHALLPKAIFRR
;
A
#
# COMPACT_ATOMS: atom_id res chain seq x y z
N MET A 1 -71.25 -65.16 -26.73
CA MET A 1 -70.84 -63.77 -26.95
C MET A 1 -69.56 -63.52 -26.12
N THR A 2 -68.43 -63.69 -26.75
CA THR A 2 -67.12 -63.66 -26.06
C THR A 2 -66.41 -62.39 -26.45
N ARG A 3 -66.14 -61.54 -25.48
CA ARG A 3 -65.35 -60.28 -25.67
C ARG A 3 -63.89 -60.54 -25.39
N PHE A 4 -63.07 -60.39 -26.37
CA PHE A 4 -61.60 -60.30 -26.27
C PHE A 4 -61.21 -58.93 -25.71
N ILE A 5 -60.36 -58.93 -24.66
CA ILE A 5 -59.77 -57.72 -24.09
C ILE A 5 -58.27 -57.79 -24.49
N TRP A 6 -57.84 -56.78 -25.24
CA TRP A 6 -56.42 -56.56 -25.65
C TRP A 6 -55.70 -55.71 -24.62
N SER A 7 -54.58 -56.18 -24.09
CA SER A 7 -53.74 -55.47 -23.15
C SER A 7 -52.51 -54.93 -23.93
N PRO A 8 -52.19 -53.64 -23.84
CA PRO A 8 -50.96 -53.11 -24.42
C PRO A 8 -49.79 -53.24 -23.42
N GLN A 9 -48.78 -53.98 -23.78
CA GLN A 9 -47.46 -53.95 -23.10
C GLN A 9 -46.75 -52.63 -23.43
N THR A 10 -46.58 -51.75 -22.46
CA THR A 10 -45.70 -50.61 -22.57
C THR A 10 -44.26 -51.00 -22.16
N SER A 11 -43.39 -51.13 -23.16
CA SER A 11 -41.93 -51.20 -22.96
C SER A 11 -41.42 -49.90 -22.42
N ARG A 12 -40.96 -49.88 -21.17
CA ARG A 12 -40.20 -48.76 -20.59
C ARG A 12 -38.72 -48.91 -20.94
N MET A 13 -38.28 -48.16 -21.96
CA MET A 13 -36.85 -47.91 -22.19
C MET A 13 -36.32 -47.00 -21.09
N LEU A 14 -35.43 -47.54 -20.22
CA LEU A 14 -34.66 -46.76 -19.27
C LEU A 14 -33.50 -46.07 -20.02
N PHE A 15 -33.58 -44.77 -20.22
CA PHE A 15 -32.47 -43.96 -20.66
C PHE A 15 -31.62 -43.63 -19.44
N CYS A 16 -30.49 -44.32 -19.24
CA CYS A 16 -29.45 -43.88 -18.29
C CYS A 16 -28.69 -42.72 -18.94
N ALA A 17 -29.05 -41.49 -18.57
CA ALA A 17 -28.25 -40.32 -18.88
C ALA A 17 -27.10 -40.23 -17.86
N THR A 18 -25.90 -40.65 -18.30
CA THR A 18 -24.66 -40.46 -17.53
C THR A 18 -24.28 -38.97 -17.61
N VAL A 19 -24.59 -38.19 -16.57
CA VAL A 19 -24.11 -36.82 -16.43
C VAL A 19 -22.64 -36.91 -16.04
N ILE A 20 -21.75 -36.67 -17.00
CA ILE A 20 -20.30 -36.44 -16.71
C ILE A 20 -20.17 -35.04 -16.15
N ILE A 21 -20.07 -34.95 -14.81
CA ILE A 21 -19.67 -33.69 -14.15
C ILE A 21 -18.16 -33.55 -14.40
N MET A 22 -17.79 -32.75 -15.39
CA MET A 22 -16.45 -32.23 -15.53
C MET A 22 -16.20 -31.21 -14.39
N CYS A 23 -15.64 -31.67 -13.27
CA CYS A 23 -14.97 -30.81 -12.34
C CYS A 23 -13.74 -30.23 -13.03
N ALA A 24 -13.87 -29.03 -13.59
CA ALA A 24 -12.71 -28.22 -13.93
C ALA A 24 -12.04 -27.84 -12.60
N ALA A 25 -11.05 -28.63 -12.17
CA ALA A 25 -10.12 -28.19 -11.15
C ALA A 25 -9.41 -26.96 -11.74
N ALA A 26 -9.78 -25.78 -11.28
CA ALA A 26 -8.97 -24.59 -11.51
C ALA A 26 -7.58 -24.92 -10.92
N ALA A 27 -6.62 -25.17 -11.79
CA ALA A 27 -5.23 -25.31 -11.38
C ALA A 27 -4.88 -24.01 -10.67
N GLN A 28 -4.73 -24.08 -9.35
CA GLN A 28 -4.25 -22.97 -8.55
C GLN A 28 -2.82 -22.76 -9.02
N ALA A 29 -2.57 -21.67 -9.75
CA ALA A 29 -1.22 -21.32 -10.18
C ALA A 29 -0.35 -21.29 -8.92
N GLU A 30 0.77 -22.01 -8.96
CA GLU A 30 1.73 -22.05 -7.85
C GLU A 30 2.19 -20.61 -7.57
N GLU A 31 2.02 -20.12 -6.33
CA GLU A 31 2.42 -18.79 -5.93
C GLU A 31 3.94 -18.65 -6.12
N LYS A 32 4.34 -17.85 -7.11
CA LYS A 32 5.76 -17.64 -7.40
C LYS A 32 6.28 -16.51 -6.54
N ILE A 33 7.44 -16.75 -5.91
CA ILE A 33 8.10 -15.75 -5.07
C ILE A 33 9.27 -15.15 -5.84
N HIS A 34 9.28 -13.82 -5.95
CA HIS A 34 10.36 -13.04 -6.52
C HIS A 34 11.08 -12.28 -5.42
N GLU A 35 12.40 -12.21 -5.46
CA GLU A 35 13.19 -11.38 -4.55
C GLU A 35 13.54 -10.04 -5.23
N LEU A 36 13.32 -8.94 -4.52
CA LEU A 36 13.68 -7.59 -4.96
C LEU A 36 14.41 -6.84 -3.85
N LYS A 37 15.72 -6.94 -3.86
CA LYS A 37 16.62 -6.23 -2.94
C LYS A 37 16.94 -4.86 -3.49
N ALA A 38 17.02 -3.86 -2.62
CA ALA A 38 17.48 -2.53 -2.98
C ALA A 38 18.93 -2.58 -3.50
N SER A 39 19.14 -2.03 -4.70
CA SER A 39 20.41 -1.88 -5.37
C SER A 39 20.34 -0.73 -6.37
N PRO A 40 21.45 -0.20 -6.90
CA PRO A 40 21.43 0.88 -7.89
C PRO A 40 20.60 0.59 -9.14
N THR A 41 20.39 -0.70 -9.46
CA THR A 41 19.66 -1.14 -10.65
C THR A 41 18.21 -1.55 -10.35
N THR A 42 17.82 -1.60 -9.09
CA THR A 42 16.47 -2.03 -8.66
C THR A 42 15.71 -0.96 -7.91
N VAL A 43 16.32 0.21 -7.70
CA VAL A 43 15.68 1.36 -7.08
C VAL A 43 15.75 2.60 -7.97
N HIS A 44 14.83 3.51 -7.73
CA HIS A 44 14.87 4.90 -8.18
C HIS A 44 14.57 5.81 -6.98
N ARG A 45 14.90 7.12 -7.07
CA ARG A 45 14.80 8.00 -5.91
C ARG A 45 14.08 9.29 -6.23
N GLY A 46 13.17 9.69 -5.35
CA GLY A 46 12.56 11.01 -5.30
C GLY A 46 11.42 11.26 -6.26
N PHE A 47 11.03 10.31 -7.11
CA PHE A 47 9.98 10.53 -8.10
C PHE A 47 9.24 9.26 -8.51
N PHE A 48 8.04 9.45 -9.09
CA PHE A 48 7.31 8.46 -9.88
C PHE A 48 7.26 8.89 -11.34
N ASP A 49 7.45 7.96 -12.27
CA ASP A 49 7.45 8.25 -13.72
C ASP A 49 7.06 7.00 -14.52
N ALA A 50 6.05 7.15 -15.36
CA ALA A 50 5.58 6.07 -16.23
C ALA A 50 6.59 5.66 -17.33
N SER A 51 7.63 6.48 -17.58
CA SER A 51 8.70 6.16 -18.53
C SER A 51 9.78 5.24 -17.98
N LEU A 52 9.80 4.98 -16.67
CA LEU A 52 10.76 4.06 -16.06
C LEU A 52 10.57 2.63 -16.58
N LYS A 53 11.68 1.99 -16.92
CA LYS A 53 11.66 0.58 -17.28
C LYS A 53 11.45 -0.27 -16.03
N PRO A 54 10.55 -1.27 -16.07
CA PRO A 54 10.38 -2.18 -14.94
C PRO A 54 11.65 -2.98 -14.67
N VAL A 55 12.01 -3.09 -13.40
CA VAL A 55 13.13 -3.90 -12.93
C VAL A 55 12.73 -5.35 -12.66
N LEU A 56 11.42 -5.58 -12.52
CA LEU A 56 10.79 -6.88 -12.32
C LEU A 56 9.44 -6.90 -13.04
N THR A 57 9.10 -8.05 -13.64
CA THR A 57 7.76 -8.29 -14.20
C THR A 57 7.18 -9.54 -13.55
N ILE A 58 5.98 -9.42 -13.01
CA ILE A 58 5.27 -10.47 -12.28
C ILE A 58 3.93 -10.78 -12.91
N ASP A 59 3.38 -11.94 -12.56
CA ASP A 59 2.00 -12.33 -12.88
C ASP A 59 1.07 -12.02 -11.71
N SER A 60 -0.24 -11.88 -11.98
CA SER A 60 -1.24 -11.71 -10.93
C SER A 60 -1.25 -12.90 -9.98
N GLY A 61 -1.12 -12.66 -8.68
CA GLY A 61 -1.02 -13.66 -7.63
C GLY A 61 0.40 -13.91 -7.14
N ASP A 62 1.41 -13.45 -7.87
CA ASP A 62 2.82 -13.59 -7.46
C ASP A 62 3.12 -12.80 -6.18
N ILE A 63 4.13 -13.27 -5.46
CA ILE A 63 4.65 -12.65 -4.24
C ILE A 63 5.97 -11.97 -4.55
N VAL A 64 6.15 -10.76 -4.04
CA VAL A 64 7.44 -10.06 -4.07
C VAL A 64 7.95 -9.91 -2.66
N ARG A 65 9.12 -10.50 -2.39
CA ARG A 65 9.88 -10.30 -1.16
C ARG A 65 10.80 -9.11 -1.35
N LEU A 66 10.56 -8.08 -0.55
CA LEU A 66 11.22 -6.78 -0.63
C LEU A 66 12.26 -6.61 0.47
N TRP A 67 13.39 -5.98 0.14
CA TRP A 67 14.34 -5.36 1.08
C TRP A 67 14.48 -3.91 0.66
N THR A 68 13.83 -3.00 1.39
CA THR A 68 13.88 -1.57 1.13
C THR A 68 14.89 -0.89 2.06
N THR A 69 15.56 0.12 1.56
CA THR A 69 16.47 0.92 2.37
C THR A 69 15.90 2.31 2.62
N THR A 70 16.18 2.84 3.81
CA THR A 70 15.91 4.25 4.08
C THR A 70 16.89 5.15 3.31
N GLY A 71 16.54 6.37 3.08
CA GLY A 71 17.18 7.42 2.31
C GLY A 71 18.70 7.43 2.12
N ASN A 72 19.28 8.62 2.15
CA ASN A 72 20.69 8.85 1.87
C ASN A 72 21.60 8.41 3.05
N PRO A 73 22.51 7.44 2.92
CA PRO A 73 23.38 7.01 4.02
C PRO A 73 24.29 8.13 4.55
N ARG A 74 24.66 9.10 3.73
CA ARG A 74 25.45 10.27 4.15
C ARG A 74 24.70 11.19 5.11
N TYR A 75 23.38 11.09 5.14
CA TYR A 75 22.57 11.75 6.15
C TYR A 75 22.95 11.30 7.56
N PHE A 76 23.11 10.01 7.79
CA PHE A 76 23.56 9.48 9.07
C PHE A 76 24.99 9.92 9.41
N GLU A 77 25.92 9.95 8.43
CA GLU A 77 27.27 10.46 8.63
C GLU A 77 27.26 11.93 9.08
N ASN A 78 26.47 12.76 8.41
CA ASN A 78 26.34 14.20 8.71
C ASN A 78 25.75 14.46 10.09
N LEU A 79 24.98 13.52 10.63
CA LEU A 79 24.45 13.54 11.97
C LEU A 79 25.42 12.97 13.03
N GLY A 80 26.64 12.62 12.62
CA GLY A 80 27.68 12.11 13.51
C GLY A 80 27.56 10.61 13.84
N ALA A 81 26.79 9.85 13.08
CA ALA A 81 26.76 8.41 13.24
C ALA A 81 28.15 7.81 12.89
N PRO A 82 28.71 6.93 13.73
CA PRO A 82 29.96 6.24 13.42
C PRO A 82 29.81 5.44 12.11
N LYS A 83 30.76 5.58 11.19
CA LYS A 83 30.70 4.93 9.86
C LYS A 83 30.60 3.41 9.93
N ASP A 84 31.26 2.81 10.91
CA ASP A 84 31.21 1.37 11.18
C ASP A 84 29.86 0.88 11.68
N LYS A 85 28.98 1.79 12.10
CA LYS A 85 27.60 1.49 12.51
C LYS A 85 26.56 1.76 11.43
N ILE A 86 26.96 2.36 10.29
CA ILE A 86 26.07 2.56 9.15
C ILE A 86 26.17 1.33 8.24
N PRO A 87 25.08 0.57 8.07
CA PRO A 87 25.09 -0.64 7.25
C PRO A 87 25.53 -0.37 5.81
N PRO A 88 26.44 -1.20 5.24
CA PRO A 88 26.95 -1.01 3.88
C PRO A 88 25.83 -1.14 2.82
N GLU A 89 24.75 -1.83 3.12
CA GLU A 89 23.57 -1.97 2.26
C GLU A 89 22.95 -0.62 1.90
N LEU A 90 23.01 0.36 2.81
CA LEU A 90 22.50 1.71 2.55
C LEU A 90 23.30 2.41 1.45
N TYR A 91 24.64 2.30 1.49
CA TYR A 91 25.50 2.85 0.45
C TYR A 91 25.31 2.12 -0.87
N ALA A 92 25.29 0.79 -0.82
CA ALA A 92 25.14 -0.05 -1.99
C ALA A 92 23.81 0.19 -2.74
N ALA A 93 22.73 0.51 -2.03
CA ALA A 93 21.45 0.81 -2.66
C ALA A 93 21.37 2.24 -3.20
N PHE A 94 22.08 3.19 -2.57
CA PHE A 94 21.96 4.61 -2.89
C PHE A 94 22.91 5.08 -3.99
N GLU A 95 24.17 4.62 -3.95
CA GLU A 95 25.23 5.07 -4.87
C GLU A 95 24.98 4.56 -6.29
N GLY A 96 24.86 5.48 -7.25
CA GLY A 96 24.59 5.16 -8.66
C GLY A 96 23.12 4.91 -9.01
N ALA A 97 22.22 4.92 -8.04
CA ALA A 97 20.77 4.82 -8.31
C ALA A 97 20.24 6.09 -9.00
N PRO A 98 19.38 5.96 -10.02
CA PRO A 98 18.71 7.12 -10.62
C PRO A 98 17.91 7.90 -9.56
N GLY A 99 18.05 9.23 -9.51
CA GLY A 99 17.35 10.03 -8.53
C GLY A 99 17.45 11.53 -8.76
N GLU A 100 16.54 12.25 -8.14
CA GLU A 100 16.49 13.70 -8.09
C GLU A 100 16.52 14.14 -6.63
N GLY A 101 17.27 15.20 -6.29
CA GLY A 101 17.35 15.74 -4.94
C GLY A 101 18.34 15.03 -4.00
N ARG A 102 18.40 15.51 -2.74
CA ARG A 102 19.35 15.04 -1.74
C ARG A 102 18.74 14.08 -0.70
N ASP A 103 17.46 14.28 -0.40
CA ASP A 103 16.74 13.62 0.70
C ASP A 103 15.51 12.88 0.17
N ASP A 104 15.68 12.20 -0.96
CA ASP A 104 14.57 11.56 -1.66
C ASP A 104 14.32 10.13 -1.16
N HIS A 105 13.05 9.72 -1.18
CA HIS A 105 12.65 8.35 -0.91
C HIS A 105 13.38 7.38 -1.86
N THR A 106 13.97 6.34 -1.33
CA THR A 106 14.55 5.24 -2.11
C THR A 106 13.46 4.20 -2.32
N LEU A 107 13.06 4.02 -3.59
CA LEU A 107 11.90 3.21 -3.97
C LEU A 107 12.35 1.98 -4.77
N ASN A 108 12.06 0.79 -4.27
CA ASN A 108 12.24 -0.46 -4.99
C ASN A 108 11.21 -0.56 -6.13
N GLY A 109 11.67 -0.74 -7.34
CA GLY A 109 10.81 -0.81 -8.52
C GLY A 109 11.34 -0.01 -9.72
N PRO A 110 10.48 0.19 -10.75
CA PRO A 110 9.08 -0.26 -10.81
C PRO A 110 8.92 -1.76 -11.04
N ILE A 111 7.87 -2.32 -10.48
CA ILE A 111 7.43 -3.69 -10.69
C ILE A 111 6.26 -3.67 -11.66
N ALA A 112 6.42 -4.30 -12.83
CA ALA A 112 5.33 -4.44 -13.79
C ALA A 112 4.46 -5.67 -13.49
N VAL A 113 3.15 -5.49 -13.57
CA VAL A 113 2.17 -6.58 -13.48
C VAL A 113 1.70 -6.93 -14.89
N ARG A 114 1.93 -8.18 -15.32
CA ARG A 114 1.58 -8.63 -16.68
C ARG A 114 0.07 -8.51 -16.93
N GLY A 115 -0.29 -7.88 -18.04
CA GLY A 115 -1.67 -7.68 -18.46
C GLY A 115 -2.43 -6.57 -17.70
N ALA A 116 -1.77 -5.83 -16.81
CA ALA A 116 -2.38 -4.64 -16.21
C ALA A 116 -2.52 -3.53 -17.24
N GLU A 117 -3.71 -2.94 -17.33
CA GLU A 117 -4.07 -1.87 -18.25
C GLU A 117 -4.77 -0.73 -17.53
N MET A 118 -4.77 0.45 -18.14
CA MET A 118 -5.50 1.60 -17.59
C MET A 118 -6.98 1.27 -17.36
N GLY A 119 -7.49 1.57 -16.17
CA GLY A 119 -8.87 1.25 -15.75
C GLY A 119 -8.99 -0.05 -14.97
N ASP A 120 -7.92 -0.82 -14.83
CA ASP A 120 -7.84 -1.92 -13.87
C ASP A 120 -7.50 -1.41 -12.47
N THR A 121 -7.48 -2.31 -11.50
CA THR A 121 -6.99 -2.07 -10.13
C THR A 121 -5.97 -3.15 -9.76
N VAL A 122 -4.87 -2.75 -9.15
CA VAL A 122 -3.96 -3.68 -8.48
C VAL A 122 -4.27 -3.72 -6.99
N GLU A 123 -4.42 -4.92 -6.45
CA GLU A 123 -4.51 -5.20 -5.03
C GLU A 123 -3.14 -5.64 -4.53
N ILE A 124 -2.61 -4.93 -3.55
CA ILE A 124 -1.34 -5.22 -2.90
C ILE A 124 -1.64 -5.73 -1.50
N ARG A 125 -1.55 -7.05 -1.32
CA ARG A 125 -1.75 -7.73 -0.04
C ARG A 125 -0.46 -7.70 0.75
N ILE A 126 -0.43 -6.99 1.86
CA ILE A 126 0.73 -6.91 2.75
C ILE A 126 0.77 -8.17 3.60
N ARG A 127 1.71 -9.08 3.33
CA ARG A 127 1.84 -10.37 4.02
C ARG A 127 2.71 -10.28 5.25
N SER A 128 3.82 -9.57 5.15
CA SER A 128 4.73 -9.31 6.27
C SER A 128 5.47 -8.00 6.08
N VAL A 129 5.81 -7.34 7.19
CA VAL A 129 6.72 -6.19 7.24
C VAL A 129 7.53 -6.29 8.51
N GLU A 130 8.84 -6.18 8.40
CA GLU A 130 9.77 -6.34 9.52
C GLU A 130 10.89 -5.29 9.44
N LEU A 131 11.39 -4.89 10.60
CA LEU A 131 12.63 -4.12 10.69
C LEU A 131 13.78 -4.94 10.12
N TRP A 132 14.67 -4.30 9.35
CA TRP A 132 15.78 -5.01 8.71
C TRP A 132 17.15 -4.54 9.21
N LEU A 133 17.50 -3.27 8.94
CA LEU A 133 18.80 -2.73 9.34
C LEU A 133 18.70 -2.04 10.71
N PRO A 134 19.75 -2.12 11.57
CA PRO A 134 19.69 -1.67 12.96
C PRO A 134 19.89 -0.17 13.15
N ILE A 135 19.47 0.64 12.19
CA ILE A 135 19.60 2.11 12.20
C ILE A 135 18.35 2.78 11.66
N GLY A 136 18.01 3.92 12.22
CA GLY A 136 16.94 4.77 11.73
C GLY A 136 17.14 6.22 12.18
N ALA A 137 16.25 7.10 11.73
CA ALA A 137 16.28 8.51 12.12
C ALA A 137 14.88 9.09 12.22
N MET A 138 14.74 10.12 13.02
CA MET A 138 13.59 11.02 13.01
C MET A 138 14.07 12.46 12.89
N SER A 139 13.29 13.28 12.23
CA SER A 139 13.64 14.67 12.05
C SER A 139 12.41 15.58 12.00
N PHE A 140 12.60 16.82 12.40
CA PHE A 140 11.76 17.92 11.95
C PHE A 140 12.61 19.01 11.31
N ARG A 141 12.03 19.82 10.44
CA ARG A 141 12.71 20.87 9.68
C ARG A 141 12.12 22.23 10.02
N ALA A 142 13.00 23.24 10.06
CA ALA A 142 12.61 24.63 10.27
C ALA A 142 11.43 25.03 9.39
N ASN A 143 10.42 25.59 9.99
CA ASN A 143 9.20 26.09 9.33
C ASN A 143 8.40 25.02 8.57
N ARG A 144 8.52 23.74 8.96
CA ARG A 144 7.76 22.62 8.45
C ARG A 144 7.12 21.82 9.59
N GLY A 145 6.34 20.81 9.26
CA GLY A 145 5.57 20.06 10.27
C GLY A 145 4.23 20.71 10.55
N THR A 146 3.57 20.27 11.61
CA THR A 146 2.24 20.77 12.02
C THR A 146 2.30 22.11 12.73
N LEU A 147 3.40 22.44 13.40
CA LEU A 147 3.61 23.64 14.19
C LEU A 147 4.86 24.41 13.71
N PRO A 148 4.86 24.93 12.47
CA PRO A 148 6.04 25.55 11.89
C PRO A 148 6.50 26.81 12.63
N GLU A 149 5.57 27.56 13.23
CA GLU A 149 5.83 28.75 14.02
C GLU A 149 6.51 28.47 15.37
N ASP A 150 6.24 27.32 15.98
CA ASP A 150 6.81 26.93 17.27
C ASP A 150 8.20 26.31 17.12
N PHE A 151 8.49 25.76 15.92
CA PHE A 151 9.75 25.08 15.60
C PHE A 151 10.45 25.73 14.39
N PRO A 152 10.99 26.98 14.55
CA PRO A 152 11.69 27.68 13.46
C PRO A 152 13.12 27.17 13.23
N TYR A 153 13.47 26.00 13.76
CA TYR A 153 14.76 25.33 13.65
C TYR A 153 14.59 23.88 13.27
N SER A 154 15.67 23.22 12.85
CA SER A 154 15.67 21.80 12.51
C SER A 154 16.31 20.98 13.62
N ARG A 155 15.86 19.75 13.80
CA ARG A 155 16.48 18.78 14.69
C ARG A 155 16.38 17.39 14.09
N ASP A 156 17.45 16.63 14.26
CA ASP A 156 17.57 15.25 13.83
C ASP A 156 17.96 14.36 15.01
N ARG A 157 17.54 13.11 14.96
CA ARG A 157 17.94 12.09 15.92
C ARG A 157 18.18 10.77 15.16
N VAL A 158 19.38 10.23 15.32
CA VAL A 158 19.71 8.88 14.86
C VAL A 158 19.42 7.88 15.98
N PHE A 159 18.86 6.76 15.62
CA PHE A 159 18.58 5.64 16.50
C PHE A 159 19.36 4.41 16.06
N PHE A 160 20.04 3.78 17.00
CA PHE A 160 20.58 2.44 16.83
C PHE A 160 19.75 1.49 17.68
N PHE A 161 19.22 0.45 17.07
CA PHE A 161 18.32 -0.48 17.73
C PHE A 161 18.57 -1.91 17.29
N ASP A 162 18.04 -2.85 18.06
CA ASP A 162 17.99 -4.26 17.70
C ASP A 162 16.66 -4.55 16.97
N PRO A 163 16.69 -4.89 15.67
CA PRO A 163 15.46 -5.18 14.91
C PRO A 163 14.61 -6.29 15.54
N GLY A 164 15.21 -7.18 16.31
CA GLY A 164 14.52 -8.29 16.99
C GLY A 164 13.66 -7.86 18.19
N LYS A 165 13.94 -6.71 18.80
CA LYS A 165 13.22 -6.25 20.00
C LYS A 165 11.85 -5.67 19.72
N LYS A 166 11.57 -5.26 18.49
CA LYS A 166 10.29 -4.67 18.07
C LYS A 166 9.87 -3.45 18.90
N GLU A 167 10.84 -2.65 19.33
CA GLU A 167 10.63 -1.43 20.09
C GLU A 167 11.81 -0.46 19.90
N PHE A 168 11.56 0.83 20.14
CA PHE A 168 12.56 1.88 20.08
C PHE A 168 12.61 2.63 21.41
N GLU A 169 13.78 2.72 22.04
CA GLU A 169 14.00 3.64 23.13
C GLU A 169 14.19 5.07 22.57
N PHE A 170 13.13 5.86 22.63
CA PHE A 170 13.13 7.21 22.08
C PHE A 170 14.03 8.16 22.88
N VAL A 171 13.90 8.13 24.21
CA VAL A 171 14.79 8.72 25.22
C VAL A 171 14.81 7.78 26.43
N PRO A 172 15.75 7.94 27.38
CA PRO A 172 15.77 7.09 28.57
C PRO A 172 14.39 6.98 29.24
N ASN A 173 13.92 5.77 29.44
CA ASN A 173 12.62 5.43 30.01
C ASN A 173 11.38 5.78 29.15
N VAL A 174 11.55 6.12 27.88
CA VAL A 174 10.45 6.30 26.91
C VAL A 174 10.62 5.30 25.76
N VAL A 175 9.84 4.27 25.78
CA VAL A 175 9.89 3.18 24.79
C VAL A 175 8.65 3.23 23.89
N VAL A 176 8.85 3.18 22.58
CA VAL A 176 7.80 3.18 21.58
C VAL A 176 7.77 1.82 20.90
N PRO A 177 6.65 1.07 20.94
CA PRO A 177 6.53 -0.19 20.23
C PRO A 177 6.65 0.00 18.72
N ALA A 178 7.42 -0.85 18.05
CA ALA A 178 7.53 -0.85 16.60
C ALA A 178 6.24 -1.35 15.95
N LYS A 179 5.82 -0.63 14.91
CA LYS A 179 4.73 -1.02 14.01
C LYS A 179 5.17 -0.71 12.58
N PRO A 180 6.07 -1.52 12.01
CA PRO A 180 6.68 -1.21 10.73
C PRO A 180 5.68 -1.27 9.59
N PHE A 181 5.78 -0.33 8.65
CA PHE A 181 5.01 -0.28 7.42
C PHE A 181 5.78 0.54 6.37
N TRP A 182 5.42 0.39 5.09
CA TRP A 182 5.96 1.24 4.03
C TRP A 182 5.11 2.51 3.89
N GLY A 183 5.72 3.69 4.06
CA GLY A 183 5.11 4.98 3.84
C GLY A 183 4.74 5.19 2.38
N VAL A 184 5.63 4.75 1.48
CA VAL A 184 5.43 4.84 0.04
C VAL A 184 5.06 3.49 -0.56
N ILE A 185 3.84 3.42 -1.10
CA ILE A 185 3.39 2.36 -2.01
C ILE A 185 2.58 3.05 -3.12
N GLY A 186 3.09 3.05 -4.35
CA GLY A 186 2.43 3.72 -5.46
C GLY A 186 2.59 3.00 -6.79
N VAL A 187 1.77 3.40 -7.76
CA VAL A 187 1.83 2.98 -9.16
C VAL A 187 2.32 4.14 -10.04
N ALA A 188 2.59 3.90 -11.31
CA ALA A 188 2.87 4.98 -12.24
C ALA A 188 1.72 6.01 -12.26
N PRO A 189 2.02 7.33 -12.21
CA PRO A 189 1.01 8.37 -12.24
C PRO A 189 0.28 8.42 -13.59
N PRO A 190 -0.91 9.05 -13.63
CA PRO A 190 -1.57 9.37 -14.90
C PRO A 190 -0.64 10.14 -15.87
N ALA A 191 -0.71 9.83 -17.16
CA ALA A 191 0.15 10.47 -18.18
C ALA A 191 0.07 12.00 -18.18
N SER A 192 -1.08 12.57 -17.80
CA SER A 192 -1.27 14.02 -17.68
C SER A 192 -0.45 14.67 -16.57
N MET A 193 0.01 13.90 -15.59
CA MET A 193 0.85 14.39 -14.48
C MET A 193 2.35 14.35 -14.84
N GLY A 194 2.74 13.54 -15.83
CA GLY A 194 4.15 13.32 -16.16
C GLY A 194 4.94 12.71 -15.01
N ARG A 195 6.21 13.12 -14.88
CA ARG A 195 7.04 12.79 -13.71
C ARG A 195 6.59 13.64 -12.53
N VAL A 196 6.37 12.99 -11.39
CA VAL A 196 5.96 13.65 -10.15
C VAL A 196 6.93 13.36 -9.01
N PRO A 197 7.16 14.29 -8.07
CA PRO A 197 7.99 14.03 -6.88
C PRO A 197 7.34 12.96 -6.01
N SER A 198 8.17 12.20 -5.29
CA SER A 198 7.69 11.11 -4.43
C SER A 198 7.08 11.58 -3.10
N GLY A 199 7.34 12.82 -2.66
CA GLY A 199 6.83 13.35 -1.40
C GLY A 199 5.31 13.46 -1.36
N PRO A 200 4.64 14.26 -2.20
CA PRO A 200 3.18 14.41 -2.14
C PRO A 200 2.46 13.17 -2.69
N PRO A 201 1.60 12.49 -1.88
CA PRO A 201 0.75 11.41 -2.38
C PRO A 201 -0.39 11.93 -3.26
N ASN A 202 -0.93 11.07 -4.14
CA ASN A 202 -2.04 11.43 -5.02
C ASN A 202 -2.88 10.20 -5.41
N VAL A 203 -3.70 10.31 -6.46
CA VAL A 203 -4.55 9.22 -6.99
C VAL A 203 -3.78 7.92 -7.30
N PHE A 204 -2.50 7.99 -7.55
CA PHE A 204 -1.62 6.84 -7.77
C PHE A 204 -1.09 6.19 -6.47
N GLY A 205 -1.52 6.63 -5.30
CA GLY A 205 -0.92 6.30 -4.01
C GLY A 205 0.33 7.14 -3.76
N GLY A 206 1.48 6.51 -3.66
CA GLY A 206 2.76 7.15 -3.34
C GLY A 206 2.96 7.26 -1.83
N ASN A 207 3.41 8.42 -1.37
CA ASN A 207 3.74 8.70 0.03
C ASN A 207 2.47 8.94 0.87
N MET A 208 1.70 7.88 1.08
CA MET A 208 0.45 7.96 1.83
C MET A 208 0.64 8.03 3.33
N ASP A 209 1.76 7.52 3.84
CA ASP A 209 2.13 7.46 5.27
C ASP A 209 0.99 6.93 6.15
N ASN A 210 0.34 5.90 5.66
CA ASN A 210 -0.79 5.31 6.34
C ASN A 210 -0.37 4.11 7.20
N HIS A 211 -0.18 4.33 8.48
CA HIS A 211 0.28 3.31 9.42
C HIS A 211 -0.70 2.14 9.63
N ASP A 212 -1.94 2.25 9.14
CA ASP A 212 -2.90 1.15 9.16
C ASP A 212 -2.69 0.14 8.02
N LEU A 213 -1.76 0.42 7.08
CA LEU A 213 -1.32 -0.53 6.05
C LEU A 213 -0.36 -1.58 6.64
N GLN A 214 -0.86 -2.38 7.55
CA GLN A 214 -0.14 -3.41 8.30
C GLN A 214 -0.27 -4.79 7.63
N PRO A 215 0.53 -5.79 8.03
CA PRO A 215 0.33 -7.18 7.61
C PRO A 215 -1.13 -7.65 7.79
N GLY A 216 -1.68 -8.29 6.76
CA GLY A 216 -3.08 -8.68 6.68
C GLY A 216 -4.00 -7.63 6.02
N THR A 217 -3.47 -6.48 5.64
CA THR A 217 -4.20 -5.44 4.89
C THR A 217 -3.99 -5.61 3.40
N SER A 218 -5.05 -5.37 2.61
CA SER A 218 -5.03 -5.23 1.16
C SER A 218 -5.16 -3.75 0.79
N LEU A 219 -4.18 -3.23 0.05
CA LEU A 219 -4.21 -1.90 -0.56
C LEU A 219 -4.61 -2.02 -2.02
N PHE A 220 -5.58 -1.24 -2.48
CA PHE A 220 -6.07 -1.18 -3.85
C PHE A 220 -5.66 0.15 -4.48
N LEU A 221 -4.95 0.08 -5.60
CA LEU A 221 -4.50 1.25 -6.35
C LEU A 221 -5.05 1.21 -7.79
N PRO A 222 -5.55 2.35 -8.32
CA PRO A 222 -6.00 2.43 -9.70
C PRO A 222 -4.82 2.32 -10.67
N VAL A 223 -4.96 1.54 -11.73
CA VAL A 223 -3.94 1.44 -12.78
C VAL A 223 -4.12 2.58 -13.79
N HIS A 224 -3.11 3.46 -13.87
CA HIS A 224 -3.09 4.60 -14.79
C HIS A 224 -2.20 4.37 -16.02
N PHE A 225 -1.34 3.34 -15.98
CA PHE A 225 -0.41 3.02 -17.06
C PHE A 225 -0.26 1.50 -17.20
N ALA A 226 -0.01 1.04 -18.43
CA ALA A 226 0.19 -0.38 -18.71
C ALA A 226 1.29 -0.98 -17.83
N GLY A 227 1.00 -2.12 -17.21
CA GLY A 227 1.88 -2.77 -16.26
C GLY A 227 1.77 -2.24 -14.82
N ALA A 228 0.93 -1.24 -14.55
CA ALA A 228 0.79 -0.56 -13.26
C ALA A 228 2.07 0.12 -12.77
N LEU A 229 3.24 -0.51 -12.88
CA LEU A 229 4.56 -0.02 -12.48
C LEU A 229 4.62 0.36 -11.00
N ILE A 230 4.47 -0.64 -10.13
CA ILE A 230 4.43 -0.49 -8.67
C ILE A 230 5.82 -0.16 -8.15
N SER A 231 5.93 0.82 -7.26
CA SER A 231 7.15 1.11 -6.49
C SER A 231 6.85 1.17 -5.00
N VAL A 232 7.77 0.64 -4.18
CA VAL A 232 7.63 0.50 -2.73
C VAL A 232 8.90 0.96 -2.05
N GLY A 233 8.76 1.76 -1.00
CA GLY A 233 9.91 2.23 -0.22
C GLY A 233 9.50 2.99 1.03
N ASP A 234 10.41 3.83 1.52
CA ASP A 234 10.14 4.69 2.66
C ASP A 234 9.64 3.89 3.87
N GLY A 235 10.58 3.15 4.45
CA GLY A 235 10.27 2.26 5.56
C GLY A 235 10.15 2.99 6.88
N HIS A 236 8.98 2.94 7.49
CA HIS A 236 8.69 3.49 8.81
C HIS A 236 8.70 2.38 9.86
N GLY A 237 9.53 2.51 10.89
CA GLY A 237 9.53 1.62 12.05
C GLY A 237 8.32 1.83 12.95
N VAL A 238 7.86 3.07 13.04
CA VAL A 238 6.63 3.48 13.72
C VAL A 238 6.27 4.92 13.34
N GLN A 239 4.97 5.20 13.29
CA GLN A 239 4.41 6.53 13.09
C GLN A 239 3.07 6.63 13.81
N GLY A 240 2.78 7.78 14.41
CA GLY A 240 1.44 8.16 14.85
C GLY A 240 0.63 8.77 13.71
N ASN A 241 -0.70 8.65 13.75
CA ASN A 241 -1.56 9.36 12.82
C ASN A 241 -1.30 10.86 12.85
N GLY A 242 -1.19 11.46 11.68
CA GLY A 242 -0.87 12.88 11.49
C GLY A 242 0.58 13.15 11.12
N GLU A 243 1.53 12.27 11.47
CA GLU A 243 2.97 12.45 11.22
C GLU A 243 3.48 13.87 11.58
N VAL A 244 3.02 14.35 12.71
CA VAL A 244 3.01 15.76 13.08
C VAL A 244 4.37 16.48 13.04
N GLY A 245 5.47 15.72 13.18
CA GLY A 245 6.82 16.25 13.19
C GLY A 245 7.49 16.38 11.83
N LEU A 246 6.90 15.87 10.76
CA LEU A 246 7.43 15.82 9.39
C LEU A 246 8.07 14.46 9.00
N SER A 247 8.53 13.67 9.93
CA SER A 247 8.99 12.31 9.64
C SER A 247 8.49 11.32 10.67
N ALA A 248 8.36 10.09 10.25
CA ALA A 248 8.24 8.93 11.11
C ALA A 248 9.59 8.53 11.73
N MET A 249 9.68 7.35 12.33
CA MET A 249 10.92 6.64 12.59
C MET A 249 11.38 5.98 11.29
N GLU A 250 12.13 6.73 10.49
CA GLU A 250 12.64 6.32 9.18
C GLU A 250 13.65 5.20 9.31
N THR A 251 13.42 4.06 8.65
CA THR A 251 14.32 2.92 8.72
C THR A 251 14.19 2.00 7.51
N SER A 252 15.06 1.01 7.42
CA SER A 252 15.04 0.01 6.36
C SER A 252 14.16 -1.17 6.78
N LEU A 253 13.33 -1.63 5.84
CA LEU A 253 12.38 -2.71 6.08
C LEU A 253 12.59 -3.88 5.12
N ARG A 254 12.19 -5.06 5.55
CA ARG A 254 11.97 -6.21 4.68
C ARG A 254 10.56 -6.74 4.87
N GLY A 255 10.03 -7.39 3.84
CA GLY A 255 8.70 -7.99 3.94
C GLY A 255 8.22 -8.57 2.64
N GLU A 256 6.98 -9.01 2.62
CA GLU A 256 6.35 -9.64 1.47
C GLU A 256 5.03 -8.97 1.13
N ILE A 257 4.87 -8.70 -0.16
CA ILE A 257 3.60 -8.29 -0.75
C ILE A 257 3.17 -9.34 -1.79
N GLN A 258 1.88 -9.63 -1.84
CA GLN A 258 1.29 -10.38 -2.95
C GLN A 258 0.51 -9.41 -3.82
N VAL A 259 0.68 -9.47 -5.14
CA VAL A 259 0.03 -8.54 -6.06
C VAL A 259 -1.03 -9.28 -6.87
N VAL A 260 -2.28 -8.80 -6.81
CA VAL A 260 -3.41 -9.35 -7.56
C VAL A 260 -3.96 -8.29 -8.49
N LEU A 261 -4.16 -8.65 -9.76
CA LEU A 261 -4.74 -7.78 -10.78
C LEU A 261 -6.26 -8.01 -10.87
N HIS A 262 -7.03 -6.96 -10.70
CA HIS A 262 -8.48 -6.94 -10.89
C HIS A 262 -8.81 -6.26 -12.21
N LYS A 263 -9.07 -7.04 -13.24
CA LYS A 263 -9.43 -6.54 -14.57
C LYS A 263 -10.78 -5.84 -14.56
N GLY A 264 -10.83 -4.66 -15.15
CA GLY A 264 -12.06 -3.88 -15.28
C GLY A 264 -12.65 -3.33 -13.99
N MET A 265 -11.97 -3.50 -12.84
CA MET A 265 -12.32 -2.88 -11.59
C MET A 265 -11.71 -1.48 -11.54
N SER A 266 -12.51 -0.47 -11.87
CA SER A 266 -12.04 0.91 -11.86
C SER A 266 -12.34 1.60 -10.53
N ILE A 267 -11.32 2.15 -9.90
CA ILE A 267 -11.42 3.01 -8.71
C ILE A 267 -10.73 4.35 -9.00
N SER A 268 -11.18 5.41 -8.35
CA SER A 268 -10.64 6.77 -8.58
C SER A 268 -9.54 7.14 -7.60
N TRP A 269 -9.57 6.59 -6.40
CA TRP A 269 -8.66 6.90 -5.30
C TRP A 269 -8.15 5.62 -4.63
N PRO A 270 -6.99 5.66 -3.99
CA PRO A 270 -6.53 4.56 -3.15
C PRO A 270 -7.56 4.18 -2.11
N ARG A 271 -7.74 2.87 -1.91
CA ARG A 271 -8.55 2.33 -0.82
C ARG A 271 -7.86 1.12 -0.22
N ALA A 272 -8.27 0.70 0.96
CA ALA A 272 -7.72 -0.49 1.57
C ALA A 272 -8.80 -1.30 2.32
N GLU A 273 -8.45 -2.52 2.63
CA GLU A 273 -9.22 -3.39 3.52
C GLU A 273 -8.30 -4.00 4.55
N THR A 274 -8.57 -3.71 5.82
CA THR A 274 -7.95 -4.42 6.94
C THR A 274 -8.77 -5.66 7.28
N PRO A 275 -8.31 -6.54 8.16
CA PRO A 275 -9.14 -7.66 8.64
C PRO A 275 -10.49 -7.22 9.22
N THR A 276 -10.58 -6.01 9.76
CA THR A 276 -11.75 -5.52 10.51
C THR A 276 -12.49 -4.34 9.88
N HIS A 277 -11.85 -3.59 8.96
CA HIS A 277 -12.42 -2.36 8.40
C HIS A 277 -12.27 -2.30 6.89
N TYR A 278 -13.21 -1.62 6.24
CA TYR A 278 -13.03 -1.01 4.94
C TYR A 278 -12.39 0.37 5.13
N MET A 279 -11.51 0.76 4.22
CA MET A 279 -10.81 2.03 4.28
C MET A 279 -10.85 2.73 2.93
N THR A 280 -11.19 4.01 2.92
CA THR A 280 -11.04 4.89 1.75
C THR A 280 -10.15 6.07 2.09
N MET A 281 -9.40 6.57 1.11
CA MET A 281 -8.42 7.62 1.32
C MET A 281 -8.80 8.88 0.54
N GLY A 282 -8.60 10.02 1.16
CA GLY A 282 -8.69 11.33 0.53
C GLY A 282 -7.37 12.07 0.70
N LEU A 283 -6.84 12.56 -0.42
CA LEU A 283 -5.54 13.21 -0.50
C LEU A 283 -5.70 14.59 -1.13
N HIS A 284 -5.37 15.65 -0.41
CA HIS A 284 -5.53 17.03 -0.88
C HIS A 284 -4.67 18.01 -0.05
N ALA A 285 -4.29 19.14 -0.62
CA ALA A 285 -3.55 20.17 0.10
C ALA A 285 -4.36 20.78 1.27
N ASP A 286 -5.68 20.87 1.13
CA ASP A 286 -6.61 21.26 2.19
C ASP A 286 -7.15 20.02 2.90
N LEU A 287 -7.03 19.97 4.24
CA LEU A 287 -7.42 18.83 5.05
C LEU A 287 -8.94 18.56 5.01
N ASN A 288 -9.77 19.63 4.91
CA ASN A 288 -11.22 19.45 4.80
C ASN A 288 -11.61 18.82 3.47
N GLU A 289 -10.94 19.21 2.37
CA GLU A 289 -11.16 18.57 1.06
C GLU A 289 -10.69 17.11 1.08
N ALA A 290 -9.56 16.79 1.73
CA ALA A 290 -9.14 15.41 1.92
C ALA A 290 -10.21 14.58 2.67
N ALA A 291 -10.77 15.12 3.76
CA ALA A 291 -11.87 14.48 4.50
C ALA A 291 -13.12 14.28 3.63
N LYS A 292 -13.49 15.27 2.80
CA LYS A 292 -14.62 15.16 1.86
C LYS A 292 -14.40 14.07 0.81
N ILE A 293 -13.18 13.97 0.26
CA ILE A 293 -12.83 12.93 -0.70
C ILE A 293 -12.97 11.55 -0.05
N ALA A 294 -12.33 11.32 1.10
CA ALA A 294 -12.41 10.05 1.82
C ALA A 294 -13.87 9.65 2.11
N THR A 295 -14.70 10.60 2.54
CA THR A 295 -16.13 10.36 2.82
C THR A 295 -16.91 10.03 1.56
N ARG A 296 -16.71 10.76 0.45
CA ARG A 296 -17.39 10.46 -0.83
C ARG A 296 -17.05 9.08 -1.36
N GLU A 297 -15.77 8.72 -1.29
CA GLU A 297 -15.32 7.39 -1.70
C GLU A 297 -15.92 6.28 -0.83
N MET A 298 -16.07 6.50 0.48
CA MET A 298 -16.74 5.52 1.34
C MET A 298 -18.25 5.42 1.05
N ILE A 299 -18.94 6.54 0.76
CA ILE A 299 -20.33 6.51 0.29
C ILE A 299 -20.44 5.69 -1.00
N ASN A 300 -19.59 5.99 -2.00
CA ASN A 300 -19.58 5.29 -3.27
C ASN A 300 -19.31 3.78 -3.08
N PHE A 301 -18.39 3.43 -2.20
CA PHE A 301 -18.06 2.05 -1.84
C PHE A 301 -19.28 1.34 -1.23
N VAL A 302 -19.93 1.92 -0.24
CA VAL A 302 -21.11 1.32 0.42
C VAL A 302 -22.28 1.18 -0.53
N VAL A 303 -22.57 2.20 -1.34
CA VAL A 303 -23.63 2.16 -2.37
C VAL A 303 -23.37 1.02 -3.36
N SER A 304 -22.16 0.93 -3.90
CA SER A 304 -21.81 -0.06 -4.93
C SER A 304 -21.73 -1.48 -4.40
N THR A 305 -21.27 -1.68 -3.15
CA THR A 305 -21.02 -3.02 -2.59
C THR A 305 -22.14 -3.55 -1.72
N ARG A 306 -23.00 -2.67 -1.17
CA ARG A 306 -24.07 -3.02 -0.25
C ARG A 306 -25.46 -2.66 -0.78
N GLY A 307 -25.56 -1.94 -1.89
CA GLY A 307 -26.82 -1.57 -2.51
C GLY A 307 -27.64 -0.56 -1.70
N LEU A 308 -27.04 0.12 -0.72
CA LEU A 308 -27.74 1.13 0.08
C LEU A 308 -28.03 2.37 -0.78
N PRO A 309 -29.19 3.02 -0.57
CA PRO A 309 -29.42 4.36 -1.08
C PRO A 309 -28.34 5.32 -0.59
N ARG A 310 -28.00 6.33 -1.42
CA ARG A 310 -26.90 7.25 -1.12
C ARG A 310 -27.10 8.01 0.20
N ASP A 311 -28.33 8.43 0.48
CA ASP A 311 -28.68 9.16 1.70
C ASP A 311 -28.53 8.28 2.95
N ASP A 312 -29.01 7.03 2.88
CA ASP A 312 -28.85 6.05 3.96
C ASP A 312 -27.37 5.71 4.18
N ALA A 313 -26.58 5.55 3.10
CA ALA A 313 -25.14 5.38 3.21
C ALA A 313 -24.50 6.55 3.94
N TYR A 314 -24.85 7.80 3.59
CA TYR A 314 -24.27 8.98 4.25
C TYR A 314 -24.64 9.05 5.75
N MET A 315 -25.90 8.76 6.12
CA MET A 315 -26.31 8.68 7.53
C MET A 315 -25.60 7.57 8.28
N LEU A 316 -25.43 6.37 7.65
CA LEU A 316 -24.68 5.26 8.23
C LEU A 316 -23.24 5.65 8.54
N LEU A 317 -22.56 6.36 7.63
CA LEU A 317 -21.18 6.79 7.84
C LEU A 317 -21.07 7.75 9.03
N SER A 318 -22.05 8.63 9.25
CA SER A 318 -22.06 9.51 10.42
C SER A 318 -22.16 8.74 11.75
N ALA A 319 -22.80 7.56 11.73
CA ALA A 319 -22.97 6.74 12.93
C ALA A 319 -21.83 5.74 13.19
N ALA A 320 -21.08 5.32 12.15
CA ALA A 320 -20.20 4.16 12.24
C ALA A 320 -18.81 4.32 11.63
N MET A 321 -18.55 5.41 10.91
CA MET A 321 -17.25 5.63 10.24
C MET A 321 -16.39 6.58 11.04
N ASP A 322 -15.13 6.22 11.25
CA ASP A 322 -14.11 7.12 11.77
C ASP A 322 -13.35 7.81 10.64
N LEU A 323 -13.07 9.10 10.80
CA LEU A 323 -12.10 9.83 9.99
C LEU A 323 -10.80 10.00 10.79
N ARG A 324 -9.68 9.61 10.19
CA ARG A 324 -8.35 9.79 10.78
C ARG A 324 -7.49 10.66 9.87
N VAL A 325 -6.73 11.56 10.46
CA VAL A 325 -5.69 12.31 9.75
C VAL A 325 -4.51 11.36 9.55
N THR A 326 -4.22 10.99 8.33
CA THR A 326 -3.15 10.05 8.00
C THR A 326 -1.78 10.70 8.21
N GLN A 327 -1.55 11.79 7.47
CA GLN A 327 -0.42 12.71 7.62
C GLN A 327 -0.84 14.13 7.20
N ILE A 328 -0.10 15.14 7.65
CA ILE A 328 -0.45 16.57 7.46
C ILE A 328 0.75 17.40 6.97
N VAL A 329 1.84 16.74 6.56
CA VAL A 329 3.16 17.36 6.41
C VAL A 329 3.75 17.36 5.00
N ASP A 330 3.23 16.56 4.04
CA ASP A 330 3.83 16.36 2.72
C ASP A 330 3.32 17.28 1.62
N GLY A 331 2.77 18.43 1.98
CA GLY A 331 2.14 19.35 1.02
C GLY A 331 0.74 18.86 0.59
N THR A 332 0.59 17.61 0.19
CA THR A 332 -0.70 16.91 0.07
C THR A 332 -0.98 16.18 1.38
N LYS A 333 -2.04 16.56 2.08
CA LYS A 333 -2.46 15.96 3.35
C LYS A 333 -3.33 14.73 3.10
N GLY A 334 -3.24 13.75 4.00
CA GLY A 334 -4.03 12.52 3.93
C GLY A 334 -5.09 12.43 5.03
N VAL A 335 -6.30 12.03 4.63
CA VAL A 335 -7.35 11.57 5.55
C VAL A 335 -7.80 10.19 5.10
N HIS A 336 -7.88 9.24 6.02
CA HIS A 336 -8.50 7.96 5.72
C HIS A 336 -9.74 7.72 6.58
N ALA A 337 -10.77 7.19 5.94
CA ALA A 337 -12.03 6.80 6.54
C ALA A 337 -12.01 5.31 6.84
N LEU A 338 -12.46 4.92 8.03
CA LEU A 338 -12.51 3.53 8.47
C LEU A 338 -13.95 3.14 8.80
N LEU A 339 -14.50 2.16 8.10
CA LEU A 339 -15.83 1.63 8.32
C LEU A 339 -15.75 0.17 8.81
N PRO A 340 -16.23 -0.15 10.02
CA PRO A 340 -16.16 -1.52 10.55
C PRO A 340 -16.91 -2.52 9.68
N LYS A 341 -16.26 -3.63 9.31
CA LYS A 341 -16.90 -4.72 8.56
C LYS A 341 -18.02 -5.40 9.36
N ALA A 342 -17.89 -5.42 10.68
CA ALA A 342 -18.82 -6.09 11.60
C ALA A 342 -20.23 -5.51 11.64
N ILE A 343 -20.43 -4.26 11.16
CA ILE A 343 -21.76 -3.66 11.09
C ILE A 343 -22.65 -4.29 10.02
N PHE A 344 -22.03 -4.95 9.02
CA PHE A 344 -22.77 -5.64 7.95
C PHE A 344 -22.99 -7.10 8.35
N ARG A 345 -24.22 -7.44 8.74
CA ARG A 345 -24.60 -8.82 9.02
C ARG A 345 -24.67 -9.61 7.71
N ARG A 346 -24.25 -10.85 7.77
CA ARG A 346 -24.37 -11.83 6.66
C ARG A 346 -25.82 -12.24 6.48
#